data_065d4cc6bf5fab89fad9b6b8db358310
#
_entry.id   065d4cc6bf5fab89fad9b6b8db358310
#
_cell.length_a   1.000
_cell.length_b   1.000
_cell.length_c   1.000
_cell.angle_alpha   90.00
_cell.angle_beta   90.00
_cell.angle_gamma   90.00
#
_symmetry.space_group_name_H-M   'P 1'
#
loop_
_entity.id
_entity.type
_entity.pdbx_description
1 polymer ?
#
loop_
_entity_poly.entity_id
_entity_poly.type
_entity_poly.pdbx_seq_one_letter_code
_entity_poly.pdbx_strand_id
1 'polypeptide(L)'
;VIGDILQRNCPAVIFLPHRDDWNKTHIGTHRLVMDALATTPGEFGCLVIETEYWQPMPDPNFMVECDPERLSILVNGLTFHKGEVARNPYHLDLPAWMQDNVRRGSELIGGQGGSACDIRFCTLYRVSRWQNGTLLRQDPAQAVLPADAWPCAALGTVSKKGG
;
A
#
# COMPACT_ATOMS: atom_id res chain seq x y z
N VAL A 1 8.10 14.63 16.77
CA VAL A 1 8.95 13.46 16.41
C VAL A 1 8.73 13.00 14.98
N ILE A 2 7.50 12.55 14.57
CA ILE A 2 7.27 12.08 13.18
C ILE A 2 7.45 13.25 12.20
N GLY A 3 6.89 14.42 12.47
CA GLY A 3 7.08 15.61 11.64
C GLY A 3 8.55 15.97 11.42
N ASP A 4 9.39 15.88 12.48
CA ASP A 4 10.84 16.14 12.36
C ASP A 4 11.54 15.10 11.48
N ILE A 5 11.08 13.84 11.52
CA ILE A 5 11.60 12.77 10.65
C ILE A 5 11.22 13.06 9.19
N LEU A 6 9.99 13.46 8.93
CA LEU A 6 9.51 13.82 7.58
C LEU A 6 10.31 15.00 7.01
N GLN A 7 10.48 16.06 7.78
CA GLN A 7 11.20 17.24 7.34
C GLN A 7 12.68 16.99 7.08
N ARG A 8 13.34 16.19 7.94
CA ARG A 8 14.77 15.89 7.77
C ARG A 8 15.07 14.94 6.61
N ASN A 9 14.19 13.97 6.36
CA ASN A 9 14.46 12.92 5.38
C ASN A 9 13.78 13.18 4.04
N CYS A 10 12.79 14.07 3.98
CA CYS A 10 12.01 14.37 2.78
C CYS A 10 11.65 13.14 1.97
N PRO A 11 10.98 12.13 2.58
CA PRO A 11 10.68 10.88 1.89
C PRO A 11 9.81 11.13 0.66
N ALA A 12 10.15 10.49 -0.45
CA ALA A 12 9.34 10.54 -1.67
C ALA A 12 8.05 9.71 -1.54
N VAL A 13 8.07 8.68 -0.69
CA VAL A 13 6.96 7.75 -0.48
C VAL A 13 6.84 7.42 1.01
N ILE A 14 5.61 7.36 1.49
CA ILE A 14 5.28 6.93 2.85
C ILE A 14 4.27 5.78 2.75
N PHE A 15 4.53 4.67 3.43
CA PHE A 15 3.58 3.58 3.61
C PHE A 15 2.97 3.65 5.01
N LEU A 16 1.66 3.45 5.11
CA LEU A 16 0.93 3.43 6.37
C LEU A 16 -0.32 2.55 6.26
N PRO A 17 -0.86 2.06 7.40
CA PRO A 17 -2.17 1.39 7.40
C PRO A 17 -3.26 2.32 6.86
N HIS A 18 -4.26 1.76 6.17
CA HIS A 18 -5.39 2.58 5.71
C HIS A 18 -6.30 3.02 6.88
N ARG A 19 -7.00 4.13 6.71
CA ARG A 19 -7.82 4.77 7.76
C ARG A 19 -9.03 3.93 8.20
N ASP A 20 -9.51 3.04 7.33
CA ASP A 20 -10.74 2.27 7.53
C ASP A 20 -10.48 0.88 8.15
N ASP A 21 -9.25 0.63 8.67
CA ASP A 21 -8.93 -0.60 9.41
C ASP A 21 -9.74 -0.65 10.73
N TRP A 22 -10.06 -1.84 11.22
CA TRP A 22 -10.72 -1.98 12.54
C TRP A 22 -9.74 -2.08 13.70
N ASN A 23 -8.46 -2.35 13.44
CA ASN A 23 -7.43 -2.41 14.46
C ASN A 23 -7.07 -0.99 14.94
N LYS A 24 -7.31 -0.72 16.22
CA LYS A 24 -7.09 0.60 16.83
C LYS A 24 -5.65 1.10 16.71
N THR A 25 -4.66 0.19 16.73
CA THR A 25 -3.25 0.54 16.55
C THR A 25 -2.99 1.02 15.11
N HIS A 26 -3.56 0.35 14.12
CA HIS A 26 -3.43 0.75 12.72
C HIS A 26 -4.10 2.10 12.46
N ILE A 27 -5.33 2.29 12.94
CA ILE A 27 -6.04 3.58 12.86
C ILE A 27 -5.24 4.68 13.56
N GLY A 28 -4.69 4.40 14.74
CA GLY A 28 -3.84 5.34 15.49
C GLY A 28 -2.57 5.71 14.71
N THR A 29 -1.90 4.73 14.10
CA THR A 29 -0.72 4.96 13.26
C THR A 29 -1.07 5.83 12.05
N HIS A 30 -2.18 5.53 11.37
CA HIS A 30 -2.67 6.37 10.26
C HIS A 30 -2.82 7.83 10.70
N ARG A 31 -3.55 8.07 11.79
CA ARG A 31 -3.80 9.43 12.32
C ARG A 31 -2.51 10.15 12.67
N LEU A 32 -1.59 9.48 13.39
CA LEU A 32 -0.30 10.06 13.76
C LEU A 32 0.53 10.51 12.56
N VAL A 33 0.52 9.74 11.47
CA VAL A 33 1.22 10.11 10.24
C VAL A 33 0.52 11.27 9.54
N MET A 34 -0.80 11.24 9.44
CA MET A 34 -1.58 12.32 8.81
C MET A 34 -1.45 13.64 9.58
N ASP A 35 -1.51 13.60 10.92
CA ASP A 35 -1.29 14.77 11.77
C ASP A 35 0.13 15.33 11.58
N ALA A 36 1.14 14.45 11.48
CA ALA A 36 2.51 14.87 11.23
C ALA A 36 2.68 15.51 9.83
N LEU A 37 2.04 14.96 8.80
CA LEU A 37 2.02 15.55 7.46
C LEU A 37 1.41 16.95 7.48
N ALA A 38 0.34 17.16 8.24
CA ALA A 38 -0.31 18.45 8.38
C ALA A 38 0.61 19.54 9.01
N THR A 39 1.68 19.13 9.70
CA THR A 39 2.70 20.05 10.25
C THR A 39 3.88 20.32 9.31
N THR A 40 3.91 19.69 8.13
CA THR A 40 5.00 19.90 7.17
C THR A 40 4.85 21.25 6.44
N PRO A 41 5.96 21.87 5.98
CA PRO A 41 5.89 23.05 5.12
C PRO A 41 5.07 22.83 3.85
N GLY A 42 4.47 23.89 3.33
CA GLY A 42 3.58 23.82 2.17
C GLY A 42 4.22 23.25 0.89
N GLU A 43 5.53 23.44 0.72
CA GLU A 43 6.29 22.86 -0.39
C GLU A 43 6.60 21.36 -0.23
N PHE A 44 6.37 20.78 0.97
CA PHE A 44 6.57 19.36 1.19
C PHE A 44 5.54 18.54 0.39
N GLY A 45 6.03 17.55 -0.35
CA GLY A 45 5.20 16.65 -1.11
C GLY A 45 5.75 15.22 -1.15
N CYS A 46 4.86 14.25 -1.02
CA CYS A 46 5.20 12.83 -1.12
C CYS A 46 4.02 12.00 -1.63
N LEU A 47 4.30 10.78 -2.06
CA LEU A 47 3.25 9.76 -2.22
C LEU A 47 2.91 9.18 -0.86
N VAL A 48 1.63 9.00 -0.62
CA VAL A 48 1.06 8.31 0.54
C VAL A 48 0.42 7.03 0.02
N ILE A 49 0.95 5.90 0.44
CA ILE A 49 0.49 4.58 0.03
C ILE A 49 -0.11 3.88 1.24
N GLU A 50 -1.43 3.77 1.24
CA GLU A 50 -2.16 3.07 2.28
C GLU A 50 -2.22 1.58 1.97
N THR A 51 -1.97 0.76 2.99
CA THR A 51 -1.89 -0.70 2.90
C THR A 51 -3.00 -1.38 3.67
N GLU A 52 -3.46 -2.52 3.19
CA GLU A 52 -4.38 -3.40 3.92
C GLU A 52 -3.62 -4.21 4.98
N TYR A 53 -4.29 -4.43 6.12
CA TYR A 53 -3.85 -5.34 7.16
C TYR A 53 -5.01 -6.26 7.58
N TRP A 54 -5.82 -5.86 8.58
CA TRP A 54 -6.93 -6.67 9.08
C TRP A 54 -8.24 -6.40 8.35
N GLN A 55 -8.50 -5.16 7.99
CA GLN A 55 -9.70 -4.76 7.26
C GLN A 55 -9.38 -4.61 5.78
N PRO A 56 -10.16 -5.23 4.89
CA PRO A 56 -10.10 -4.95 3.46
C PRO A 56 -10.39 -3.48 3.17
N MET A 57 -9.59 -2.89 2.30
CA MET A 57 -9.76 -1.51 1.86
C MET A 57 -10.94 -1.39 0.88
N PRO A 58 -11.89 -0.47 1.12
CA PRO A 58 -13.09 -0.36 0.27
C PRO A 58 -12.82 0.27 -1.11
N ASP A 59 -11.78 1.08 -1.23
CA ASP A 59 -11.51 1.90 -2.42
C ASP A 59 -10.03 1.89 -2.85
N PRO A 60 -9.40 0.71 -3.04
CA PRO A 60 -8.05 0.66 -3.59
C PRO A 60 -8.03 1.23 -5.01
N ASN A 61 -6.86 1.71 -5.45
CA ASN A 61 -6.66 2.17 -6.83
C ASN A 61 -5.37 1.61 -7.46
N PHE A 62 -4.68 0.72 -6.75
CA PHE A 62 -3.45 0.14 -7.23
C PHE A 62 -3.33 -1.32 -6.80
N MET A 63 -3.03 -2.19 -7.75
CA MET A 63 -2.83 -3.61 -7.56
C MET A 63 -1.39 -3.97 -7.91
N VAL A 64 -0.70 -4.65 -7.02
CA VAL A 64 0.68 -5.11 -7.24
C VAL A 64 0.69 -6.62 -7.25
N GLU A 65 1.10 -7.20 -8.37
CA GLU A 65 1.26 -8.64 -8.50
C GLU A 65 2.34 -9.16 -7.56
N CYS A 66 2.06 -10.31 -6.96
CA CYS A 66 3.02 -11.13 -6.24
C CYS A 66 3.11 -12.48 -6.95
N ASP A 67 4.20 -12.73 -7.65
CA ASP A 67 4.39 -14.01 -8.31
C ASP A 67 4.58 -15.16 -7.28
N PRO A 68 4.43 -16.42 -7.69
CA PRO A 68 4.57 -17.55 -6.77
C PRO A 68 5.95 -17.66 -6.09
N GLU A 69 7.00 -17.19 -6.74
CA GLU A 69 8.36 -17.20 -6.18
C GLU A 69 8.47 -16.20 -5.02
N ARG A 70 8.03 -14.96 -5.22
CA ARG A 70 7.98 -13.93 -4.17
C ARG A 70 7.06 -14.32 -3.03
N LEU A 71 5.89 -14.90 -3.35
CA LEU A 71 4.98 -15.41 -2.32
C LEU A 71 5.64 -16.50 -1.47
N SER A 72 6.39 -17.42 -2.09
CA SER A 72 7.15 -18.45 -1.37
C SER A 72 8.15 -17.84 -0.39
N ILE A 73 8.87 -16.78 -0.80
CA ILE A 73 9.79 -16.04 0.08
C ILE A 73 9.05 -15.42 1.26
N LEU A 74 7.91 -14.77 1.01
CA LEU A 74 7.09 -14.16 2.07
C LEU A 74 6.57 -15.20 3.07
N VAL A 75 6.02 -16.31 2.58
CA VAL A 75 5.54 -17.42 3.43
C VAL A 75 6.68 -18.03 4.24
N ASN A 76 7.84 -18.25 3.63
CA ASN A 76 9.03 -18.72 4.35
C ASN A 76 9.46 -17.72 5.43
N GLY A 77 9.46 -16.42 5.13
CA GLY A 77 9.76 -15.37 6.11
C GLY A 77 8.83 -15.42 7.31
N LEU A 78 7.52 -15.61 7.08
CA LEU A 78 6.52 -15.73 8.14
C LEU A 78 6.80 -16.90 9.10
N THR A 79 7.35 -18.02 8.62
CA THR A 79 7.62 -19.20 9.45
C THR A 79 8.62 -18.94 10.59
N PHE A 80 9.46 -17.90 10.46
CA PHE A 80 10.37 -17.48 11.52
C PHE A 80 9.66 -16.75 12.67
N HIS A 81 8.47 -16.21 12.43
CA HIS A 81 7.64 -15.56 13.45
C HIS A 81 6.77 -16.58 14.20
N LYS A 82 7.41 -17.54 14.86
CA LYS A 82 6.77 -18.73 15.48
C LYS A 82 5.61 -18.39 16.39
N GLY A 83 5.74 -17.34 17.22
CA GLY A 83 4.67 -16.90 18.13
C GLY A 83 3.44 -16.35 17.40
N GLU A 84 3.65 -15.65 16.30
CA GLU A 84 2.56 -15.12 15.48
C GLU A 84 1.85 -16.23 14.70
N VAL A 85 2.63 -17.12 14.07
CA VAL A 85 2.08 -18.25 13.30
C VAL A 85 1.33 -19.25 14.20
N ALA A 86 1.78 -19.45 15.44
CA ALA A 86 1.08 -20.30 16.42
C ALA A 86 -0.27 -19.68 16.87
N ARG A 87 -0.36 -18.35 16.88
CA ARG A 87 -1.57 -17.61 17.28
C ARG A 87 -2.55 -17.43 16.10
N ASN A 88 -2.04 -17.17 14.94
CA ASN A 88 -2.80 -17.02 13.69
C ASN A 88 -2.03 -17.69 12.54
N PRO A 89 -2.66 -18.55 11.74
CA PRO A 89 -1.97 -19.31 10.68
C PRO A 89 -1.66 -18.44 9.44
N TYR A 90 -0.95 -17.33 9.62
CA TYR A 90 -0.66 -16.36 8.55
C TYR A 90 0.01 -16.97 7.32
N HIS A 91 0.75 -18.06 7.48
CA HIS A 91 1.39 -18.78 6.37
C HIS A 91 0.36 -19.48 5.45
N LEU A 92 -0.85 -19.72 5.96
CA LEU A 92 -1.99 -20.23 5.17
C LEU A 92 -2.90 -19.09 4.71
N ASP A 93 -3.13 -18.11 5.59
CA ASP A 93 -4.05 -17.00 5.32
C ASP A 93 -3.49 -16.04 4.27
N LEU A 94 -2.19 -15.72 4.30
CA LEU A 94 -1.59 -14.77 3.37
C LEU A 94 -1.81 -15.15 1.90
N PRO A 95 -1.55 -16.40 1.44
CA PRO A 95 -1.83 -16.79 0.07
C PRO A 95 -3.31 -16.68 -0.28
N ALA A 96 -4.21 -17.04 0.64
CA ALA A 96 -5.65 -16.99 0.42
C ALA A 96 -6.14 -15.54 0.27
N TRP A 97 -5.66 -14.63 1.12
CA TRP A 97 -5.97 -13.20 1.01
C TRP A 97 -5.44 -12.58 -0.27
N MET A 98 -4.22 -12.94 -0.68
CA MET A 98 -3.65 -12.45 -1.92
C MET A 98 -4.39 -12.96 -3.16
N GLN A 99 -4.97 -14.16 -3.12
CA GLN A 99 -5.87 -14.64 -4.18
C GLN A 99 -7.21 -13.90 -4.19
N ASP A 100 -7.83 -13.69 -3.02
CA ASP A 100 -9.07 -12.91 -2.94
C ASP A 100 -8.84 -11.46 -3.38
N ASN A 101 -7.66 -10.89 -3.13
CA ASN A 101 -7.29 -9.56 -3.61
C ASN A 101 -7.30 -9.48 -5.14
N VAL A 102 -6.97 -10.55 -5.88
CA VAL A 102 -7.08 -10.55 -7.35
C VAL A 102 -8.54 -10.37 -7.76
N ARG A 103 -9.46 -11.13 -7.17
CA ARG A 103 -10.90 -10.98 -7.42
C ARG A 103 -11.40 -9.58 -7.05
N ARG A 104 -11.12 -9.12 -5.83
CA ARG A 104 -11.53 -7.80 -5.33
C ARG A 104 -10.96 -6.66 -6.17
N GLY A 105 -9.67 -6.71 -6.48
CA GLY A 105 -9.00 -5.68 -7.28
C GLY A 105 -9.53 -5.63 -8.70
N SER A 106 -9.84 -6.77 -9.32
CA SER A 106 -10.46 -6.79 -10.64
C SER A 106 -11.82 -6.07 -10.68
N GLU A 107 -12.62 -6.18 -9.61
CA GLU A 107 -13.91 -5.50 -9.50
C GLU A 107 -13.77 -4.01 -9.09
N LEU A 108 -12.94 -3.72 -8.08
CA LEU A 108 -12.85 -2.38 -7.47
C LEU A 108 -12.01 -1.41 -8.32
N ILE A 109 -11.02 -1.90 -9.03
CA ILE A 109 -10.10 -1.11 -9.85
C ILE A 109 -10.44 -1.23 -11.33
N GLY A 110 -10.69 -2.46 -11.82
CA GLY A 110 -11.04 -2.71 -13.21
C GLY A 110 -12.49 -2.39 -13.59
N GLY A 111 -13.35 -2.19 -12.59
CA GLY A 111 -14.77 -1.93 -12.76
C GLY A 111 -15.62 -3.21 -12.75
N GLN A 112 -16.88 -3.05 -12.32
CA GLN A 112 -17.83 -4.15 -12.21
C GLN A 112 -18.09 -4.80 -13.58
N GLY A 113 -17.91 -6.11 -13.65
CA GLY A 113 -18.07 -6.88 -14.90
C GLY A 113 -16.84 -6.86 -15.81
N GLY A 114 -15.73 -6.25 -15.38
CA GLY A 114 -14.44 -6.33 -16.07
C GLY A 114 -13.86 -7.74 -16.06
N SER A 115 -13.00 -8.07 -17.03
CA SER A 115 -12.24 -9.32 -17.02
C SER A 115 -11.32 -9.37 -15.80
N ALA A 116 -11.26 -10.53 -15.14
CA ALA A 116 -10.26 -10.74 -14.10
C ALA A 116 -8.85 -10.57 -14.68
N CYS A 117 -7.96 -9.96 -13.89
CA CYS A 117 -6.56 -9.86 -14.28
C CYS A 117 -5.94 -11.26 -14.35
N ASP A 118 -5.10 -11.49 -15.35
CA ASP A 118 -4.36 -12.75 -15.49
C ASP A 118 -3.12 -12.80 -14.57
N ILE A 119 -3.39 -12.67 -13.26
CA ILE A 119 -2.42 -12.79 -12.17
C ILE A 119 -2.97 -13.73 -11.10
N ARG A 120 -2.10 -14.34 -10.30
CA ARG A 120 -2.53 -15.33 -9.30
C ARG A 120 -2.65 -14.75 -7.89
N PHE A 121 -1.75 -13.86 -7.54
CA PHE A 121 -1.67 -13.25 -6.20
C PHE A 121 -1.37 -11.77 -6.35
N CYS A 122 -1.97 -10.95 -5.51
CA CYS A 122 -1.65 -9.53 -5.46
C CYS A 122 -1.87 -8.91 -4.08
N THR A 123 -1.31 -7.74 -3.90
CA THR A 123 -1.63 -6.81 -2.81
C THR A 123 -2.36 -5.60 -3.37
N LEU A 124 -3.27 -5.06 -2.57
CA LEU A 124 -4.05 -3.86 -2.92
C LEU A 124 -3.56 -2.67 -2.10
N TYR A 125 -3.51 -1.52 -2.75
CA TYR A 125 -3.08 -0.26 -2.17
C TYR A 125 -4.01 0.87 -2.56
N ARG A 126 -4.05 1.90 -1.73
CA ARG A 126 -4.61 3.20 -2.10
C ARG A 126 -3.46 4.20 -2.21
N VAL A 127 -3.26 4.72 -3.41
CA VAL A 127 -2.23 5.71 -3.71
C VAL A 127 -2.85 7.10 -3.69
N SER A 128 -2.25 7.97 -2.92
CA SER A 128 -2.60 9.38 -2.84
C SER A 128 -1.32 10.22 -2.86
N ARG A 129 -1.44 11.51 -3.13
CA ARG A 129 -0.36 12.49 -3.06
C ARG A 129 -0.65 13.49 -1.96
N TRP A 130 0.29 13.66 -1.06
CA TRP A 130 0.33 14.80 -0.17
C TRP A 130 1.01 15.96 -0.88
N GLN A 131 0.33 17.08 -1.02
CA GLN A 131 0.85 18.29 -1.65
C GLN A 131 0.11 19.52 -1.16
N ASN A 132 0.80 20.61 -0.89
CA ASN A 132 0.22 21.87 -0.43
C ASN A 132 -0.72 21.71 0.78
N GLY A 133 -0.35 20.85 1.73
CA GLY A 133 -1.14 20.60 2.94
C GLY A 133 -2.42 19.78 2.71
N THR A 134 -2.58 19.16 1.55
CA THR A 134 -3.79 18.39 1.19
C THR A 134 -3.42 17.00 0.67
N LEU A 135 -4.22 16.00 1.07
CA LEU A 135 -4.14 14.64 0.52
C LEU A 135 -5.08 14.51 -0.68
N LEU A 136 -4.54 14.28 -1.85
CA LEU A 136 -5.28 14.11 -3.08
C LEU A 136 -5.15 12.67 -3.58
N ARG A 137 -6.26 12.02 -3.93
CA ARG A 137 -6.20 10.71 -4.59
C ARG A 137 -5.40 10.84 -5.87
N GLN A 138 -4.46 9.93 -6.08
CA GLN A 138 -3.65 9.86 -7.30
C GLN A 138 -3.78 8.48 -7.90
N ASP A 139 -4.48 8.39 -9.03
CA ASP A 139 -4.55 7.14 -9.75
C ASP A 139 -3.21 6.89 -10.47
N PRO A 140 -2.61 5.70 -10.28
CA PRO A 140 -1.40 5.31 -10.99
C PRO A 140 -1.62 5.30 -12.51
N ALA A 141 -0.56 5.59 -13.28
CA ALA A 141 -0.61 5.51 -14.75
C ALA A 141 -0.96 4.09 -15.25
N GLN A 142 -0.62 3.09 -14.45
CA GLN A 142 -0.97 1.70 -14.65
C GLN A 142 -1.55 1.17 -13.33
N ALA A 143 -2.82 0.79 -13.35
CA ALA A 143 -3.54 0.36 -12.14
C ALA A 143 -3.09 -1.01 -11.63
N VAL A 144 -2.54 -1.85 -12.49
CA VAL A 144 -1.97 -3.16 -12.17
C VAL A 144 -0.48 -3.14 -12.46
N LEU A 145 0.35 -3.40 -11.46
CA LEU A 145 1.79 -3.51 -11.58
C LEU A 145 2.20 -4.98 -11.66
N PRO A 146 2.76 -5.45 -12.78
CA PRO A 146 3.33 -6.79 -12.89
C PRO A 146 4.49 -7.01 -11.91
N ALA A 147 4.72 -8.25 -11.51
CA ALA A 147 5.75 -8.59 -10.53
C ALA A 147 7.18 -8.21 -10.96
N ASP A 148 7.47 -8.21 -12.25
CA ASP A 148 8.76 -7.84 -12.83
C ASP A 148 8.88 -6.35 -13.17
N ALA A 149 7.81 -5.58 -13.03
CA ALA A 149 7.80 -4.16 -13.38
C ALA A 149 8.37 -3.29 -12.24
N TRP A 150 8.91 -2.13 -12.64
CA TRP A 150 9.48 -1.18 -11.71
C TRP A 150 8.41 -0.20 -11.19
N PRO A 151 8.18 -0.09 -9.87
CA PRO A 151 7.08 0.71 -9.31
C PRO A 151 7.11 2.20 -9.70
N CYS A 152 8.30 2.78 -9.89
CA CYS A 152 8.45 4.19 -10.24
C CYS A 152 7.79 4.56 -11.56
N ALA A 153 7.72 3.62 -12.52
CA ALA A 153 7.06 3.85 -13.80
C ALA A 153 5.54 3.99 -13.64
N ALA A 154 4.95 3.17 -12.78
CA ALA A 154 3.51 3.18 -12.54
C ALA A 154 3.07 4.37 -11.67
N LEU A 155 3.88 4.74 -10.67
CA LEU A 155 3.53 5.77 -9.69
C LEU A 155 3.86 7.20 -10.15
N GLY A 156 4.50 7.34 -11.31
CA GLY A 156 5.04 8.62 -11.78
C GLY A 156 6.27 9.03 -10.95
N THR A 157 7.36 9.35 -11.59
CA THR A 157 8.57 9.83 -10.91
C THR A 157 8.23 11.05 -10.09
N VAL A 158 8.44 10.98 -8.78
CA VAL A 158 8.63 12.19 -7.97
C VAL A 158 9.92 12.82 -8.49
N SER A 159 9.78 13.80 -9.36
CA SER A 159 10.92 14.59 -9.82
C SER A 159 11.57 15.18 -8.57
N LYS A 160 12.74 14.67 -8.18
CA LYS A 160 13.61 15.45 -7.30
C LYS A 160 13.91 16.72 -8.07
N LYS A 161 13.28 17.83 -7.71
CA LYS A 161 13.82 19.14 -8.08
C LYS A 161 15.20 19.15 -7.47
N GLY A 162 16.21 19.15 -8.34
CA GLY A 162 17.60 19.14 -7.98
C GLY A 162 17.90 20.28 -6.99
N GLY A 163 18.64 19.94 -5.96
CA GLY A 163 19.41 20.89 -5.19
C GLY A 163 20.68 21.24 -5.95
#